data_047e21ec79b1fd026ce1cf61e8cc9a3a
#
_entry.id   047e21ec79b1fd026ce1cf61e8cc9a3a
#
_cell.length_a   1.000
_cell.length_b   1.000
_cell.length_c   1.000
_cell.angle_alpha   90.00
_cell.angle_beta   90.00
_cell.angle_gamma   90.00
#
_symmetry.space_group_name_H-M   'P 1'
#
loop_
_entity.id
_entity.type
_entity.pdbx_description
1 polymer ?
#
loop_
_entity_poly.entity_id
_entity_poly.type
_entity_poly.pdbx_seq_one_letter_code
_entity_poly.pdbx_strand_id
1 'polypeptide(L)'
;MIDNKQPSVLASLDWWTIGIYLALLIFGWVSVCGASYNYGDNEIFSLGARSGMQIIWIGTSIALGLVILLLDDRFYDTFSYVIYGILILLLFATIFNPHSIKGSHSWLVLGPLRLQPAEFGKFATALAVAKFMSSYGFSMQNLKHFMAAVGIIVLPMLCIVGQRETGSALVYLSFFLMLYREGMPGAILFTGVSMVAYFVVGVKYENVMMWDTYTSVGKFVVLLLVQIFTAGMVNSYTGNKKQALMILAYSVGITLLFVLFSTYVIPFDIVWIQLFLCAMMIGFLVYQGLRTRFRNYFLISIFSLGSIAFFYSADYVLNHVMEPHQRVRINVLLGLDEDLAGAGYNVHQSEIAIGSGGLQGKGFLNGTQTKLKFVPEQDTDFIFCTVGEEEGFLGSAGVLLLFLALILRLMHLAERQPYKFGRIYGYCVLSVFLFHLFINVGMVLGLTPVIGIPLPFFSYGGSSLWGFTILLFIFLRIDAGRNLVRS
;
A
#
# COMPACT_ATOMS: atom_id res chain seq x y z
N MET A 1 -36.38 31.55 -23.28
CA MET A 1 -35.03 31.03 -23.63
C MET A 1 -34.24 30.96 -22.34
N ILE A 2 -34.16 29.80 -21.75
CA ILE A 2 -33.27 29.57 -20.60
C ILE A 2 -31.86 29.45 -21.20
N ASP A 3 -31.02 30.44 -20.90
CA ASP A 3 -29.66 30.53 -21.37
C ASP A 3 -28.86 29.37 -20.72
N ASN A 4 -28.85 28.22 -21.38
CA ASN A 4 -28.15 26.99 -20.93
C ASN A 4 -26.65 27.15 -21.19
N LYS A 5 -26.02 28.19 -20.61
CA LYS A 5 -24.58 28.30 -20.59
C LYS A 5 -24.04 27.13 -19.74
N GLN A 6 -23.51 26.12 -20.42
CA GLN A 6 -22.75 25.07 -19.72
C GLN A 6 -21.69 25.76 -18.85
N PRO A 7 -21.61 25.44 -17.55
CA PRO A 7 -20.60 26.04 -16.69
C PRO A 7 -19.22 25.75 -17.27
N SER A 8 -18.35 26.76 -17.32
CA SER A 8 -17.00 26.60 -17.78
C SER A 8 -16.29 25.53 -16.92
N VAL A 9 -15.40 24.73 -17.51
CA VAL A 9 -14.63 23.69 -16.80
C VAL A 9 -13.99 24.27 -15.53
N LEU A 10 -13.43 25.48 -15.63
CA LEU A 10 -12.79 26.18 -14.52
C LEU A 10 -13.76 26.50 -13.35
N ALA A 11 -15.02 26.80 -13.63
CA ALA A 11 -16.04 27.04 -12.60
C ALA A 11 -16.50 25.74 -11.92
N SER A 12 -16.32 24.58 -12.59
CA SER A 12 -16.72 23.28 -12.09
C SER A 12 -15.59 22.54 -11.35
N LEU A 13 -14.35 23.07 -11.39
CA LEU A 13 -13.20 22.47 -10.74
C LEU A 13 -13.28 22.53 -9.21
N ASP A 14 -12.73 21.53 -8.56
CA ASP A 14 -12.59 21.51 -7.11
C ASP A 14 -11.33 22.23 -6.65
N TRP A 15 -11.46 23.55 -6.43
CA TRP A 15 -10.35 24.41 -6.01
C TRP A 15 -9.75 24.05 -4.65
N TRP A 16 -10.49 23.38 -3.76
CA TRP A 16 -9.97 22.89 -2.50
C TRP A 16 -8.91 21.83 -2.72
N THR A 17 -9.14 20.84 -3.59
CA THR A 17 -8.14 19.83 -3.92
C THR A 17 -6.92 20.43 -4.59
N ILE A 18 -7.12 21.42 -5.48
CA ILE A 18 -6.00 22.14 -6.12
C ILE A 18 -5.20 22.93 -5.07
N GLY A 19 -5.86 23.58 -4.11
CA GLY A 19 -5.19 24.29 -3.02
C GLY A 19 -4.34 23.36 -2.15
N ILE A 20 -4.86 22.17 -1.77
CA ILE A 20 -4.12 21.17 -1.01
C ILE A 20 -2.94 20.65 -1.84
N TYR A 21 -3.14 20.35 -3.12
CA TYR A 21 -2.07 19.93 -4.04
C TYR A 21 -0.92 20.95 -4.08
N LEU A 22 -1.22 22.24 -4.27
CA LEU A 22 -0.23 23.31 -4.29
C LEU A 22 0.47 23.46 -2.94
N ALA A 23 -0.27 23.34 -1.82
CA ALA A 23 0.33 23.37 -0.49
C ALA A 23 1.33 22.23 -0.31
N LEU A 24 0.96 20.97 -0.69
CA LEU A 24 1.86 19.83 -0.61
C LEU A 24 3.11 19.99 -1.50
N LEU A 25 2.97 20.58 -2.71
CA LEU A 25 4.11 20.89 -3.57
C LEU A 25 5.07 21.88 -2.94
N ILE A 26 4.54 22.96 -2.32
CA ILE A 26 5.36 24.00 -1.69
C ILE A 26 6.09 23.42 -0.46
N PHE A 27 5.37 22.74 0.44
CA PHE A 27 5.98 22.10 1.60
C PHE A 27 7.00 21.02 1.20
N GLY A 28 6.66 20.20 0.18
CA GLY A 28 7.58 19.21 -0.37
C GLY A 28 8.86 19.85 -0.91
N TRP A 29 8.75 20.94 -1.64
CA TRP A 29 9.92 21.67 -2.15
C TRP A 29 10.77 22.22 -1.01
N VAL A 30 10.18 22.84 0.02
CA VAL A 30 10.89 23.32 1.21
C VAL A 30 11.66 22.18 1.87
N SER A 31 11.02 21.02 2.03
CA SER A 31 11.65 19.84 2.64
C SER A 31 12.78 19.27 1.76
N VAL A 32 12.62 19.29 0.43
CA VAL A 32 13.69 18.89 -0.52
C VAL A 32 14.88 19.87 -0.42
N CYS A 33 14.62 21.16 -0.23
CA CYS A 33 15.70 22.14 0.03
C CYS A 33 16.47 21.75 1.31
N GLY A 34 15.78 21.46 2.41
CA GLY A 34 16.41 21.02 3.67
C GLY A 34 17.23 19.74 3.49
N ALA A 35 16.66 18.73 2.83
CA ALA A 35 17.31 17.45 2.59
C ALA A 35 18.51 17.51 1.65
N SER A 36 18.49 18.39 0.65
CA SER A 36 19.56 18.48 -0.37
C SER A 36 20.64 19.52 -0.06
N TYR A 37 20.43 20.36 0.95
CA TYR A 37 21.37 21.44 1.30
C TYR A 37 22.69 20.89 1.86
N ASN A 38 23.83 21.41 1.32
CA ASN A 38 25.15 21.15 1.87
C ASN A 38 25.70 22.41 2.55
N TYR A 39 26.49 22.24 3.62
CA TYR A 39 27.14 23.34 4.28
C TYR A 39 28.07 24.12 3.30
N GLY A 40 27.79 25.40 3.11
CA GLY A 40 28.56 26.27 2.23
C GLY A 40 28.02 26.43 0.82
N ASP A 41 27.00 25.69 0.41
CA ASP A 41 26.32 25.88 -0.87
C ASP A 41 25.29 27.01 -0.77
N ASN A 42 25.62 28.19 -1.34
CA ASN A 42 24.68 29.32 -1.40
C ASN A 42 23.67 29.24 -2.56
N GLU A 43 23.67 28.13 -3.32
CA GLU A 43 22.90 28.02 -4.57
C GLU A 43 21.73 27.06 -4.49
N ILE A 44 20.74 27.34 -3.62
CA ILE A 44 19.52 26.57 -3.50
C ILE A 44 18.72 26.48 -4.83
N PHE A 45 18.86 27.53 -5.67
CA PHE A 45 18.15 27.65 -6.94
C PHE A 45 18.96 27.16 -8.15
N SER A 46 20.18 26.67 -7.95
CA SER A 46 21.01 26.23 -9.09
C SER A 46 20.39 24.96 -9.73
N LEU A 47 20.42 24.90 -11.07
CA LEU A 47 19.96 23.75 -11.84
C LEU A 47 20.80 22.49 -11.60
N GLY A 48 21.98 22.64 -11.00
CA GLY A 48 22.82 21.52 -10.56
C GLY A 48 22.37 20.90 -9.21
N ALA A 49 21.63 21.66 -8.41
CA ALA A 49 21.10 21.20 -7.14
C ALA A 49 19.74 20.47 -7.30
N ARG A 50 19.46 19.47 -6.45
CA ARG A 50 18.17 18.76 -6.47
C ARG A 50 16.99 19.69 -6.19
N SER A 51 17.15 20.68 -5.31
CA SER A 51 16.16 21.70 -5.00
C SER A 51 15.78 22.56 -6.21
N GLY A 52 16.75 23.00 -7.02
CA GLY A 52 16.50 23.74 -8.26
C GLY A 52 15.83 22.89 -9.35
N MET A 53 16.27 21.64 -9.53
CA MET A 53 15.62 20.69 -10.45
C MET A 53 14.18 20.38 -10.03
N GLN A 54 13.87 20.34 -8.74
CA GLN A 54 12.50 20.10 -8.25
C GLN A 54 11.54 21.21 -8.68
N ILE A 55 12.00 22.48 -8.75
CA ILE A 55 11.18 23.59 -9.27
C ILE A 55 10.78 23.34 -10.74
N ILE A 56 11.71 22.84 -11.56
CA ILE A 56 11.42 22.50 -12.96
C ILE A 56 10.38 21.38 -13.01
N TRP A 57 10.54 20.35 -12.17
CA TRP A 57 9.56 19.25 -12.11
C TRP A 57 8.18 19.72 -11.64
N ILE A 58 8.11 20.64 -10.69
CA ILE A 58 6.86 21.28 -10.25
C ILE A 58 6.23 22.08 -11.39
N GLY A 59 7.01 22.93 -12.06
CA GLY A 59 6.52 23.73 -13.19
C GLY A 59 5.98 22.87 -14.33
N THR A 60 6.72 21.82 -14.72
CA THR A 60 6.29 20.89 -15.76
C THR A 60 5.09 20.04 -15.33
N SER A 61 4.97 19.69 -14.04
CA SER A 61 3.82 18.97 -13.49
C SER A 61 2.55 19.83 -13.51
N ILE A 62 2.66 21.10 -13.15
CA ILE A 62 1.52 22.05 -13.22
C ILE A 62 1.10 22.25 -14.68
N ALA A 63 2.04 22.44 -15.60
CA ALA A 63 1.76 22.55 -17.03
C ALA A 63 1.04 21.29 -17.56
N LEU A 64 1.54 20.10 -17.16
CA LEU A 64 0.91 18.82 -17.52
C LEU A 64 -0.50 18.70 -16.95
N GLY A 65 -0.73 19.11 -15.69
CA GLY A 65 -2.04 19.15 -15.06
C GLY A 65 -3.01 20.06 -15.82
N LEU A 66 -2.55 21.24 -16.25
CA LEU A 66 -3.37 22.16 -17.07
C LEU A 66 -3.73 21.55 -18.42
N VAL A 67 -2.80 20.87 -19.10
CA VAL A 67 -3.07 20.16 -20.36
C VAL A 67 -4.13 19.08 -20.16
N ILE A 68 -4.06 18.32 -19.07
CA ILE A 68 -5.03 17.28 -18.72
C ILE A 68 -6.43 17.89 -18.53
N LEU A 69 -6.54 19.04 -17.88
CA LEU A 69 -7.83 19.72 -17.68
C LEU A 69 -8.45 20.25 -18.98
N LEU A 70 -7.65 20.52 -20.02
CA LEU A 70 -8.15 20.97 -21.33
C LEU A 70 -8.75 19.82 -22.17
N LEU A 71 -8.33 18.57 -21.93
CA LEU A 71 -8.88 17.41 -22.62
C LEU A 71 -10.31 17.13 -22.16
N ASP A 72 -11.12 16.55 -23.04
CA ASP A 72 -12.49 16.14 -22.67
C ASP A 72 -12.46 14.96 -21.70
N ASP A 73 -13.39 14.90 -20.74
CA ASP A 73 -13.55 13.77 -19.84
C ASP A 73 -13.85 12.45 -20.58
N ARG A 74 -14.55 12.52 -21.71
CA ARG A 74 -14.84 11.38 -22.59
C ARG A 74 -13.56 10.77 -23.21
N PHE A 75 -12.51 11.58 -23.38
CA PHE A 75 -11.23 11.09 -23.89
C PHE A 75 -10.68 9.98 -22.96
N TYR A 76 -10.68 10.21 -21.66
CA TYR A 76 -10.15 9.24 -20.68
C TYR A 76 -10.97 7.95 -20.64
N ASP A 77 -12.30 8.05 -20.75
CA ASP A 77 -13.16 6.88 -20.81
C ASP A 77 -12.95 6.09 -22.12
N THR A 78 -12.87 6.78 -23.26
CA THR A 78 -12.74 6.12 -24.58
C THR A 78 -11.39 5.45 -24.78
N PHE A 79 -10.29 6.12 -24.41
CA PHE A 79 -8.94 5.65 -24.64
C PHE A 79 -8.33 4.86 -23.48
N SER A 80 -9.10 4.54 -22.43
CA SER A 80 -8.61 3.82 -21.23
C SER A 80 -7.81 2.56 -21.57
N TYR A 81 -8.32 1.70 -22.45
CA TYR A 81 -7.64 0.45 -22.80
C TYR A 81 -6.43 0.69 -23.72
N VAL A 82 -6.46 1.71 -24.57
CA VAL A 82 -5.32 2.06 -25.42
C VAL A 82 -4.17 2.57 -24.57
N ILE A 83 -4.45 3.47 -23.63
CA ILE A 83 -3.46 3.99 -22.66
C ILE A 83 -2.88 2.84 -21.85
N TYR A 84 -3.73 1.95 -21.33
CA TYR A 84 -3.30 0.79 -20.58
C TYR A 84 -2.41 -0.14 -21.40
N GLY A 85 -2.80 -0.47 -22.65
CA GLY A 85 -2.02 -1.31 -23.55
C GLY A 85 -0.64 -0.75 -23.85
N ILE A 86 -0.56 0.57 -24.15
CA ILE A 86 0.72 1.25 -24.37
C ILE A 86 1.62 1.16 -23.14
N LEU A 87 1.07 1.41 -21.94
CA LEU A 87 1.83 1.35 -20.68
C LEU A 87 2.29 -0.08 -20.37
N ILE A 88 1.47 -1.10 -20.60
CA ILE A 88 1.89 -2.50 -20.46
C ILE A 88 3.04 -2.85 -21.41
N LEU A 89 2.97 -2.41 -22.67
CA LEU A 89 4.06 -2.61 -23.61
C LEU A 89 5.35 -1.91 -23.16
N LEU A 90 5.25 -0.69 -22.62
CA LEU A 90 6.39 0.03 -22.07
C LEU A 90 6.97 -0.68 -20.84
N LEU A 91 6.12 -1.16 -19.92
CA LEU A 91 6.55 -1.93 -18.75
C LEU A 91 7.22 -3.24 -19.15
N PHE A 92 6.71 -3.91 -20.18
CA PHE A 92 7.31 -5.14 -20.69
C PHE A 92 8.65 -4.87 -21.39
N ALA A 93 8.73 -3.79 -22.18
CA ALA A 93 9.95 -3.41 -22.90
C ALA A 93 11.10 -3.06 -21.91
N THR A 94 10.80 -2.45 -20.77
CA THR A 94 11.83 -2.12 -19.76
C THR A 94 12.44 -3.34 -19.08
N ILE A 95 11.77 -4.50 -19.05
CA ILE A 95 12.35 -5.74 -18.51
C ILE A 95 13.64 -6.11 -19.26
N PHE A 96 13.68 -5.82 -20.57
CA PHE A 96 14.82 -6.13 -21.45
C PHE A 96 15.83 -4.98 -21.57
N ASN A 97 15.68 -3.90 -20.78
CA ASN A 97 16.61 -2.79 -20.82
C ASN A 97 17.98 -3.23 -20.28
N PRO A 98 19.08 -3.06 -21.05
CA PRO A 98 20.42 -3.42 -20.60
C PRO A 98 20.94 -2.51 -19.47
N HIS A 99 20.40 -1.31 -19.31
CA HIS A 99 20.82 -0.37 -18.27
C HIS A 99 20.07 -0.61 -16.96
N SER A 100 20.78 -1.11 -15.96
CA SER A 100 20.25 -1.21 -14.60
C SER A 100 20.69 -0.01 -13.76
N ILE A 101 19.75 0.59 -13.03
CA ILE A 101 20.03 1.65 -12.05
C ILE A 101 19.71 1.08 -10.67
N LYS A 102 20.68 1.04 -9.77
CA LYS A 102 20.56 0.44 -8.42
C LYS A 102 20.03 -1.02 -8.45
N GLY A 103 20.38 -1.79 -9.48
CA GLY A 103 19.96 -3.19 -9.63
C GLY A 103 18.54 -3.40 -10.21
N SER A 104 17.81 -2.33 -10.53
CA SER A 104 16.48 -2.38 -11.16
C SER A 104 16.55 -1.99 -12.64
N HIS A 105 15.75 -2.69 -13.47
CA HIS A 105 15.61 -2.42 -14.91
C HIS A 105 14.37 -1.57 -15.22
N SER A 106 13.93 -0.71 -14.30
CA SER A 106 12.66 0.03 -14.35
C SER A 106 12.76 1.41 -15.01
N TRP A 107 13.95 1.86 -15.41
CA TRP A 107 14.18 3.21 -15.89
C TRP A 107 14.38 3.27 -17.40
N LEU A 108 13.61 4.13 -18.07
CA LEU A 108 13.87 4.56 -19.45
C LEU A 108 14.73 5.81 -19.44
N VAL A 109 15.93 5.72 -19.99
CA VAL A 109 16.86 6.84 -20.10
C VAL A 109 16.73 7.44 -21.50
N LEU A 110 16.16 8.65 -21.58
CA LEU A 110 15.97 9.41 -22.81
C LEU A 110 16.82 10.68 -22.75
N GLY A 111 18.12 10.53 -23.00
CA GLY A 111 19.08 11.61 -22.82
C GLY A 111 19.18 12.07 -21.37
N PRO A 112 18.91 13.35 -21.04
CA PRO A 112 18.95 13.84 -19.66
C PRO A 112 17.72 13.41 -18.84
N LEU A 113 16.64 12.97 -19.49
CA LEU A 113 15.40 12.57 -18.83
C LEU A 113 15.44 11.08 -18.45
N ARG A 114 15.08 10.81 -17.21
CA ARG A 114 14.90 9.45 -16.70
C ARG A 114 13.44 9.28 -16.33
N LEU A 115 12.75 8.41 -17.05
CA LEU A 115 11.34 8.11 -16.82
C LEU A 115 11.19 6.70 -16.24
N GLN A 116 10.32 6.57 -15.25
CA GLN A 116 9.99 5.30 -14.63
C GLN A 116 8.56 4.90 -15.03
N PRO A 117 8.36 3.99 -16.00
CA PRO A 117 7.04 3.62 -16.49
C PRO A 117 6.10 3.08 -15.41
N ALA A 118 6.63 2.48 -14.34
CA ALA A 118 5.85 2.00 -13.21
C ALA A 118 5.00 3.12 -12.55
N GLU A 119 5.51 4.37 -12.51
CA GLU A 119 4.80 5.51 -11.99
C GLU A 119 3.56 5.87 -12.83
N PHE A 120 3.69 5.75 -14.14
CA PHE A 120 2.60 5.98 -15.10
C PHE A 120 1.64 4.78 -15.19
N GLY A 121 2.10 3.58 -14.92
CA GLY A 121 1.28 2.37 -14.90
C GLY A 121 0.11 2.47 -13.93
N LYS A 122 0.26 3.20 -12.82
CA LYS A 122 -0.79 3.37 -11.80
C LYS A 122 -2.06 4.03 -12.34
N PHE A 123 -1.93 5.17 -13.03
CA PHE A 123 -3.10 5.85 -13.60
C PHE A 123 -3.71 5.08 -14.78
N ALA A 124 -2.88 4.44 -15.60
CA ALA A 124 -3.37 3.64 -16.72
C ALA A 124 -4.16 2.41 -16.24
N THR A 125 -3.68 1.75 -15.20
CA THR A 125 -4.42 0.65 -14.55
C THR A 125 -5.71 1.13 -13.92
N ALA A 126 -5.71 2.29 -13.24
CA ALA A 126 -6.91 2.89 -12.68
C ALA A 126 -7.98 3.18 -13.76
N LEU A 127 -7.57 3.72 -14.92
CA LEU A 127 -8.46 3.95 -16.06
C LEU A 127 -9.04 2.64 -16.61
N ALA A 128 -8.18 1.63 -16.84
CA ALA A 128 -8.61 0.35 -17.42
C ALA A 128 -9.57 -0.39 -16.49
N VAL A 129 -9.28 -0.45 -15.18
CA VAL A 129 -10.16 -1.07 -14.19
C VAL A 129 -11.49 -0.31 -14.08
N ALA A 130 -11.45 1.03 -14.04
CA ALA A 130 -12.65 1.85 -13.98
C ALA A 130 -13.53 1.64 -15.21
N LYS A 131 -12.93 1.58 -16.41
CA LYS A 131 -13.63 1.28 -17.68
C LYS A 131 -14.26 -0.12 -17.67
N PHE A 132 -13.49 -1.14 -17.26
CA PHE A 132 -13.95 -2.51 -17.21
C PHE A 132 -15.12 -2.69 -16.23
N MET A 133 -14.98 -2.16 -15.02
CA MET A 133 -16.00 -2.32 -13.98
C MET A 133 -17.23 -1.44 -14.19
N SER A 134 -17.13 -0.37 -14.99
CA SER A 134 -18.28 0.46 -15.38
C SER A 134 -19.07 -0.10 -16.57
N SER A 135 -18.59 -1.16 -17.23
CA SER A 135 -19.25 -1.76 -18.39
C SER A 135 -20.61 -2.36 -18.05
N TYR A 136 -21.51 -2.38 -19.04
CA TYR A 136 -22.84 -2.97 -18.90
C TYR A 136 -22.75 -4.45 -18.55
N GLY A 137 -23.55 -4.90 -17.58
CA GLY A 137 -23.56 -6.28 -17.13
C GLY A 137 -22.43 -6.70 -16.18
N PHE A 138 -21.49 -5.81 -15.84
CA PHE A 138 -20.46 -6.11 -14.85
C PHE A 138 -21.06 -6.38 -13.47
N SER A 139 -20.63 -7.48 -12.84
CA SER A 139 -20.98 -7.83 -11.47
C SER A 139 -19.79 -8.41 -10.73
N MET A 140 -19.50 -7.88 -9.54
CA MET A 140 -18.43 -8.38 -8.65
C MET A 140 -18.71 -9.79 -8.12
N GLN A 141 -19.97 -10.22 -8.08
CA GLN A 141 -20.36 -11.57 -7.66
C GLN A 141 -20.07 -12.64 -8.72
N ASN A 142 -19.90 -12.21 -9.99
CA ASN A 142 -19.51 -13.12 -11.04
C ASN A 142 -17.99 -13.34 -10.99
N LEU A 143 -17.56 -14.56 -10.70
CA LEU A 143 -16.16 -14.93 -10.57
C LEU A 143 -15.33 -14.57 -11.82
N LYS A 144 -15.87 -14.70 -13.03
CA LYS A 144 -15.17 -14.36 -14.27
C LYS A 144 -14.88 -12.86 -14.34
N HIS A 145 -15.86 -12.02 -13.99
CA HIS A 145 -15.69 -10.57 -13.98
C HIS A 145 -14.71 -10.13 -12.90
N PHE A 146 -14.82 -10.72 -11.71
CA PHE A 146 -13.88 -10.46 -10.61
C PHE A 146 -12.44 -10.82 -11.00
N MET A 147 -12.23 -12.04 -11.51
CA MET A 147 -10.89 -12.49 -11.95
C MET A 147 -10.31 -11.65 -13.08
N ALA A 148 -11.15 -11.18 -14.00
CA ALA A 148 -10.72 -10.27 -15.06
C ALA A 148 -10.29 -8.90 -14.50
N ALA A 149 -11.04 -8.32 -13.56
CA ALA A 149 -10.67 -7.08 -12.88
C ALA A 149 -9.34 -7.24 -12.11
N VAL A 150 -9.17 -8.33 -11.37
CA VAL A 150 -7.92 -8.68 -10.69
C VAL A 150 -6.79 -8.86 -11.71
N GLY A 151 -7.04 -9.50 -12.85
CA GLY A 151 -6.07 -9.70 -13.92
C GLY A 151 -5.53 -8.37 -14.49
N ILE A 152 -6.40 -7.36 -14.67
CA ILE A 152 -5.99 -6.01 -15.09
C ILE A 152 -5.05 -5.35 -14.06
N ILE A 153 -5.24 -5.61 -12.77
CA ILE A 153 -4.38 -5.07 -11.70
C ILE A 153 -3.07 -5.85 -11.59
N VAL A 154 -3.13 -7.17 -11.68
CA VAL A 154 -1.98 -8.05 -11.45
C VAL A 154 -1.02 -8.05 -12.64
N LEU A 155 -1.48 -7.86 -13.87
CA LEU A 155 -0.63 -7.87 -15.05
C LEU A 155 0.50 -6.82 -14.99
N PRO A 156 0.25 -5.50 -14.76
CA PRO A 156 1.34 -4.53 -14.60
C PRO A 156 2.20 -4.84 -13.36
N MET A 157 1.60 -5.30 -12.26
CA MET A 157 2.35 -5.72 -11.08
C MET A 157 3.38 -6.80 -11.39
N LEU A 158 3.02 -7.83 -12.18
CA LEU A 158 3.95 -8.89 -12.60
C LEU A 158 5.06 -8.34 -13.50
N CYS A 159 4.75 -7.42 -14.42
CA CYS A 159 5.78 -6.77 -15.24
C CYS A 159 6.79 -6.01 -14.37
N ILE A 160 6.33 -5.28 -13.34
CA ILE A 160 7.18 -4.50 -12.44
C ILE A 160 8.03 -5.41 -11.54
N VAL A 161 7.48 -6.53 -11.06
CA VAL A 161 8.26 -7.56 -10.35
C VAL A 161 9.36 -8.13 -11.24
N GLY A 162 9.07 -8.36 -12.54
CA GLY A 162 10.05 -8.78 -13.53
C GLY A 162 11.18 -7.78 -13.75
N GLN A 163 10.96 -6.48 -13.49
CA GLN A 163 11.97 -5.42 -13.51
C GLN A 163 12.82 -5.37 -12.23
N ARG A 164 12.59 -6.26 -11.27
CA ARG A 164 13.19 -6.29 -9.92
C ARG A 164 12.86 -5.04 -9.08
N GLU A 165 11.66 -4.50 -9.26
CA GLU A 165 11.16 -3.33 -8.52
C GLU A 165 9.95 -3.69 -7.65
N THR A 166 10.21 -4.31 -6.50
CA THR A 166 9.15 -4.81 -5.61
C THR A 166 8.35 -3.68 -4.95
N GLY A 167 8.98 -2.52 -4.70
CA GLY A 167 8.32 -1.37 -4.06
C GLY A 167 7.15 -0.86 -4.87
N SER A 168 7.39 -0.49 -6.12
CA SER A 168 6.34 -0.01 -7.03
C SER A 168 5.27 -1.07 -7.31
N ALA A 169 5.64 -2.37 -7.32
CA ALA A 169 4.69 -3.46 -7.50
C ALA A 169 3.69 -3.57 -6.35
N LEU A 170 4.14 -3.40 -5.10
CA LEU A 170 3.28 -3.48 -3.91
C LEU A 170 2.19 -2.39 -3.89
N VAL A 171 2.42 -1.24 -4.54
CA VAL A 171 1.40 -0.18 -4.64
C VAL A 171 0.13 -0.69 -5.33
N TYR A 172 0.23 -1.63 -6.26
CA TYR A 172 -0.95 -2.19 -6.94
C TYR A 172 -1.87 -2.98 -6.00
N LEU A 173 -1.39 -3.43 -4.83
CA LEU A 173 -2.25 -4.02 -3.81
C LEU A 173 -3.25 -3.00 -3.24
N SER A 174 -2.96 -1.70 -3.35
CA SER A 174 -3.91 -0.66 -2.93
C SER A 174 -5.25 -0.74 -3.67
N PHE A 175 -5.26 -1.21 -4.92
CA PHE A 175 -6.49 -1.36 -5.70
C PHE A 175 -7.49 -2.35 -5.07
N PHE A 176 -7.04 -3.26 -4.19
CA PHE A 176 -7.95 -4.13 -3.44
C PHE A 176 -8.88 -3.35 -2.50
N LEU A 177 -8.47 -2.17 -2.01
CA LEU A 177 -9.33 -1.28 -1.24
C LEU A 177 -10.50 -0.77 -2.10
N MET A 178 -10.22 -0.38 -3.34
CA MET A 178 -11.25 0.01 -4.31
C MET A 178 -12.16 -1.18 -4.66
N LEU A 179 -11.60 -2.38 -4.91
CA LEU A 179 -12.41 -3.57 -5.17
C LEU A 179 -13.33 -3.90 -3.99
N TYR A 180 -12.85 -3.75 -2.75
CA TYR A 180 -13.67 -3.94 -1.55
C TYR A 180 -14.83 -2.92 -1.50
N ARG A 181 -14.55 -1.65 -1.78
CA ARG A 181 -15.60 -0.61 -1.84
C ARG A 181 -16.66 -0.89 -2.90
N GLU A 182 -16.28 -1.48 -4.05
CA GLU A 182 -17.20 -1.82 -5.15
C GLU A 182 -17.87 -3.20 -4.98
N GLY A 183 -17.76 -3.82 -3.81
CA GLY A 183 -18.52 -5.01 -3.43
C GLY A 183 -17.78 -6.35 -3.48
N MET A 184 -16.42 -6.32 -3.45
CA MET A 184 -15.65 -7.53 -3.23
C MET A 184 -16.03 -8.16 -1.87
N PRO A 185 -16.21 -9.47 -1.78
CA PRO A 185 -16.52 -10.13 -0.51
C PRO A 185 -15.47 -9.81 0.57
N GLY A 186 -15.92 -9.35 1.74
CA GLY A 186 -15.04 -9.00 2.87
C GLY A 186 -14.16 -10.15 3.33
N ALA A 187 -14.55 -11.40 3.07
CA ALA A 187 -13.74 -12.59 3.35
C ALA A 187 -12.36 -12.54 2.66
N ILE A 188 -12.25 -11.99 1.44
CA ILE A 188 -10.99 -11.90 0.70
C ILE A 188 -10.04 -10.92 1.40
N LEU A 189 -10.55 -9.74 1.76
CA LEU A 189 -9.76 -8.76 2.51
C LEU A 189 -9.36 -9.30 3.89
N PHE A 190 -10.30 -9.91 4.60
CA PHE A 190 -10.06 -10.54 5.90
C PHE A 190 -8.97 -11.62 5.81
N THR A 191 -9.01 -12.47 4.76
CA THR A 191 -7.98 -13.49 4.52
C THR A 191 -6.60 -12.85 4.33
N GLY A 192 -6.49 -11.78 3.52
CA GLY A 192 -5.24 -11.09 3.32
C GLY A 192 -4.67 -10.48 4.62
N VAL A 193 -5.51 -9.81 5.40
CA VAL A 193 -5.10 -9.24 6.70
C VAL A 193 -4.71 -10.35 7.69
N SER A 194 -5.45 -11.47 7.71
CA SER A 194 -5.13 -12.62 8.56
C SER A 194 -3.76 -13.22 8.21
N MET A 195 -3.46 -13.36 6.92
CA MET A 195 -2.16 -13.87 6.46
C MET A 195 -1.00 -12.98 6.92
N VAL A 196 -1.16 -11.64 6.82
CA VAL A 196 -0.16 -10.70 7.34
C VAL A 196 0.01 -10.87 8.85
N ALA A 197 -1.08 -10.99 9.60
CA ALA A 197 -1.02 -11.21 11.05
C ALA A 197 -0.32 -12.53 11.40
N TYR A 198 -0.60 -13.62 10.69
CA TYR A 198 0.06 -14.91 10.89
C TYR A 198 1.56 -14.84 10.61
N PHE A 199 1.93 -14.13 9.53
CA PHE A 199 3.34 -13.94 9.17
C PHE A 199 4.08 -13.15 10.24
N VAL A 200 3.56 -11.97 10.62
CA VAL A 200 4.20 -11.09 11.60
C VAL A 200 4.35 -11.77 12.96
N VAL A 201 3.27 -12.35 13.48
CA VAL A 201 3.29 -13.01 14.79
C VAL A 201 4.14 -14.27 14.75
N GLY A 202 4.02 -15.06 13.70
CA GLY A 202 4.75 -16.31 13.53
C GLY A 202 6.25 -16.09 13.53
N VAL A 203 6.73 -15.16 12.70
CA VAL A 203 8.16 -14.88 12.56
C VAL A 203 8.72 -14.18 13.80
N LYS A 204 8.02 -13.14 14.31
CA LYS A 204 8.50 -12.36 15.47
C LYS A 204 8.71 -13.19 16.72
N TYR A 205 7.84 -14.16 16.98
CA TYR A 205 7.86 -14.95 18.20
C TYR A 205 8.26 -16.41 17.96
N GLU A 206 8.88 -16.74 16.83
CA GLU A 206 9.29 -18.11 16.48
C GLU A 206 10.27 -18.69 17.48
N ASN A 207 11.31 -17.92 17.83
CA ASN A 207 12.39 -18.32 18.72
C ASN A 207 12.06 -18.13 20.21
N VAL A 208 10.90 -17.56 20.54
CA VAL A 208 10.46 -17.40 21.92
C VAL A 208 9.75 -18.66 22.37
N MET A 209 10.31 -19.36 23.37
CA MET A 209 9.68 -20.55 23.96
C MET A 209 8.70 -20.16 25.07
N MET A 210 7.58 -20.88 25.14
CA MET A 210 6.53 -20.65 26.14
C MET A 210 6.89 -21.35 27.45
N TRP A 211 7.25 -20.59 28.49
CA TRP A 211 7.71 -21.10 29.81
C TRP A 211 8.76 -22.22 29.66
N ASP A 212 8.66 -23.26 30.49
CA ASP A 212 9.55 -24.43 30.45
C ASP A 212 9.09 -25.52 29.47
N THR A 213 8.26 -25.16 28.46
CA THR A 213 7.78 -26.10 27.45
C THR A 213 8.61 -26.03 26.16
N TYR A 214 8.52 -27.07 25.32
CA TYR A 214 9.17 -27.07 23.98
C TYR A 214 8.33 -26.37 22.92
N THR A 215 7.38 -25.52 23.31
CA THR A 215 6.43 -24.88 22.42
C THR A 215 6.86 -23.48 22.02
N SER A 216 7.01 -23.22 20.70
CA SER A 216 7.22 -21.88 20.18
C SER A 216 5.97 -21.01 20.37
N VAL A 217 6.14 -19.82 20.99
CA VAL A 217 5.07 -18.85 21.18
C VAL A 217 4.47 -18.41 19.84
N GLY A 218 5.29 -18.21 18.81
CA GLY A 218 4.85 -17.84 17.47
C GLY A 218 3.87 -18.86 16.88
N LYS A 219 4.27 -20.15 16.86
CA LYS A 219 3.45 -21.25 16.34
C LYS A 219 2.17 -21.43 17.16
N PHE A 220 2.27 -21.33 18.49
CA PHE A 220 1.15 -21.42 19.40
C PHE A 220 0.09 -20.34 19.12
N VAL A 221 0.51 -19.08 19.09
CA VAL A 221 -0.42 -17.93 18.92
C VAL A 221 -1.04 -17.96 17.52
N VAL A 222 -0.29 -18.27 16.46
CA VAL A 222 -0.83 -18.32 15.10
C VAL A 222 -1.89 -19.39 14.98
N LEU A 223 -1.68 -20.62 15.48
CA LEU A 223 -2.68 -21.68 15.43
C LEU A 223 -3.93 -21.32 16.25
N LEU A 224 -3.76 -20.65 17.38
CA LEU A 224 -4.87 -20.13 18.16
C LEU A 224 -5.67 -19.07 17.40
N LEU A 225 -4.98 -18.14 16.71
CA LEU A 225 -5.61 -17.13 15.86
C LEU A 225 -6.39 -17.78 14.71
N VAL A 226 -5.85 -18.83 14.07
CA VAL A 226 -6.57 -19.59 13.03
C VAL A 226 -7.88 -20.16 13.56
N GLN A 227 -7.88 -20.72 14.77
CA GLN A 227 -9.07 -21.26 15.40
C GLN A 227 -10.11 -20.16 15.73
N ILE A 228 -9.65 -19.03 16.30
CA ILE A 228 -10.51 -17.88 16.63
C ILE A 228 -11.13 -17.29 15.35
N PHE A 229 -10.32 -17.06 14.32
CA PHE A 229 -10.79 -16.48 13.06
C PHE A 229 -11.75 -17.41 12.33
N THR A 230 -11.49 -18.72 12.36
CA THR A 230 -12.41 -19.72 11.81
C THR A 230 -13.75 -19.70 12.54
N ALA A 231 -13.76 -19.66 13.87
CA ALA A 231 -14.99 -19.54 14.66
C ALA A 231 -15.74 -18.22 14.34
N GLY A 232 -15.01 -17.11 14.20
CA GLY A 232 -15.56 -15.81 13.77
C GLY A 232 -16.22 -15.89 12.39
N MET A 233 -15.58 -16.56 11.43
CA MET A 233 -16.13 -16.76 10.09
C MET A 233 -17.38 -17.66 10.11
N VAL A 234 -17.41 -18.71 10.94
CA VAL A 234 -18.62 -19.55 11.14
C VAL A 234 -19.76 -18.67 11.63
N ASN A 235 -19.54 -17.83 12.64
CA ASN A 235 -20.57 -16.92 13.12
C ASN A 235 -21.08 -15.97 12.02
N SER A 236 -20.16 -15.33 11.30
CA SER A 236 -20.49 -14.27 10.33
C SER A 236 -21.13 -14.78 9.04
N TYR A 237 -20.66 -15.93 8.52
CA TYR A 237 -21.10 -16.43 7.21
C TYR A 237 -22.13 -17.57 7.27
N THR A 238 -22.29 -18.24 8.42
CA THR A 238 -23.33 -19.27 8.59
C THR A 238 -24.45 -18.84 9.52
N GLY A 239 -24.27 -17.76 10.28
CA GLY A 239 -25.24 -17.28 11.27
C GLY A 239 -25.39 -18.19 12.50
N ASN A 240 -24.59 -19.26 12.60
CA ASN A 240 -24.74 -20.25 13.66
C ASN A 240 -23.85 -19.97 14.86
N LYS A 241 -24.27 -19.00 15.70
CA LYS A 241 -23.54 -18.59 16.91
C LYS A 241 -23.22 -19.75 17.86
N LYS A 242 -24.13 -20.75 17.99
CA LYS A 242 -23.90 -21.91 18.86
C LYS A 242 -22.72 -22.74 18.39
N GLN A 243 -22.61 -23.01 17.08
CA GLN A 243 -21.48 -23.75 16.53
C GLN A 243 -20.17 -22.96 16.65
N ALA A 244 -20.16 -21.67 16.35
CA ALA A 244 -19.00 -20.82 16.53
C ALA A 244 -18.50 -20.83 17.98
N LEU A 245 -19.42 -20.69 18.94
CA LEU A 245 -19.10 -20.71 20.36
C LEU A 245 -18.60 -22.09 20.83
N MET A 246 -19.18 -23.17 20.32
CA MET A 246 -18.69 -24.52 20.60
C MET A 246 -17.28 -24.73 20.07
N ILE A 247 -17.01 -24.37 18.83
CA ILE A 247 -15.65 -24.46 18.25
C ILE A 247 -14.67 -23.70 19.13
N LEU A 248 -14.99 -22.45 19.51
CA LEU A 248 -14.12 -21.63 20.34
C LEU A 248 -13.94 -22.25 21.74
N ALA A 249 -15.01 -22.68 22.40
CA ALA A 249 -14.95 -23.25 23.74
C ALA A 249 -14.14 -24.54 23.79
N TYR A 250 -14.34 -25.46 22.82
CA TYR A 250 -13.55 -26.69 22.75
C TYR A 250 -12.08 -26.40 22.40
N SER A 251 -11.81 -25.55 21.41
CA SER A 251 -10.43 -25.25 21.02
C SER A 251 -9.66 -24.56 22.14
N VAL A 252 -10.20 -23.51 22.73
CA VAL A 252 -9.55 -22.80 23.84
C VAL A 252 -9.50 -23.64 25.11
N GLY A 253 -10.59 -24.33 25.46
CA GLY A 253 -10.66 -25.16 26.67
C GLY A 253 -9.66 -26.33 26.66
N ILE A 254 -9.61 -27.07 25.53
CA ILE A 254 -8.64 -28.17 25.40
C ILE A 254 -7.22 -27.62 25.35
N THR A 255 -6.98 -26.54 24.62
CA THR A 255 -5.64 -25.90 24.57
C THR A 255 -5.17 -25.49 25.96
N LEU A 256 -6.03 -24.83 26.77
CA LEU A 256 -5.70 -24.44 28.13
C LEU A 256 -5.41 -25.65 29.03
N LEU A 257 -6.18 -26.72 28.92
CA LEU A 257 -5.96 -27.95 29.69
C LEU A 257 -4.59 -28.54 29.36
N PHE A 258 -4.22 -28.61 28.08
CA PHE A 258 -2.92 -29.16 27.69
C PHE A 258 -1.76 -28.19 27.98
N VAL A 259 -1.98 -26.88 27.99
CA VAL A 259 -1.02 -25.90 28.48
C VAL A 259 -0.70 -26.17 29.96
N LEU A 260 -1.73 -26.29 30.79
CA LEU A 260 -1.55 -26.61 32.21
C LEU A 260 -0.87 -27.97 32.41
N PHE A 261 -1.26 -28.98 31.65
CA PHE A 261 -0.64 -30.29 31.72
C PHE A 261 0.85 -30.26 31.32
N SER A 262 1.17 -29.59 30.23
CA SER A 262 2.56 -29.44 29.75
C SER A 262 3.44 -28.64 30.71
N THR A 263 2.87 -27.65 31.41
CA THR A 263 3.62 -26.82 32.35
C THR A 263 3.85 -27.52 33.69
N TYR A 264 2.88 -28.28 34.21
CA TYR A 264 2.92 -28.81 35.59
C TYR A 264 3.19 -30.33 35.69
N VAL A 265 3.00 -31.10 34.63
CA VAL A 265 3.09 -32.57 34.68
C VAL A 265 4.23 -33.09 33.82
N ILE A 266 4.19 -32.92 32.51
CA ILE A 266 5.20 -33.41 31.57
C ILE A 266 5.36 -32.37 30.45
N PRO A 267 6.56 -31.78 30.27
CA PRO A 267 6.79 -30.84 29.21
C PRO A 267 6.75 -31.50 27.82
N PHE A 268 5.91 -31.03 26.93
CA PHE A 268 5.82 -31.46 25.54
C PHE A 268 5.39 -30.29 24.64
N ASP A 269 5.56 -30.43 23.31
CA ASP A 269 5.18 -29.39 22.35
C ASP A 269 3.65 -29.38 22.10
N ILE A 270 2.99 -28.32 22.58
CA ILE A 270 1.55 -28.11 22.49
C ILE A 270 1.09 -27.87 21.04
N VAL A 271 2.00 -27.47 20.14
CA VAL A 271 1.70 -27.25 18.72
C VAL A 271 1.03 -28.46 18.06
N TRP A 272 1.46 -29.69 18.44
CA TRP A 272 0.84 -30.90 17.92
C TRP A 272 -0.63 -31.06 18.33
N ILE A 273 -0.97 -30.69 19.55
CA ILE A 273 -2.35 -30.72 20.04
C ILE A 273 -3.19 -29.68 19.28
N GLN A 274 -2.65 -28.46 19.08
CA GLN A 274 -3.36 -27.43 18.31
C GLN A 274 -3.56 -27.83 16.85
N LEU A 275 -2.58 -28.44 16.21
CA LEU A 275 -2.71 -28.97 14.85
C LEU A 275 -3.80 -30.05 14.77
N PHE A 276 -3.84 -30.95 15.77
CA PHE A 276 -4.89 -31.96 15.87
C PHE A 276 -6.29 -31.30 16.04
N LEU A 277 -6.40 -30.28 16.91
CA LEU A 277 -7.65 -29.53 17.09
C LEU A 277 -8.06 -28.80 15.81
N CYS A 278 -7.13 -28.19 15.08
CA CYS A 278 -7.39 -27.59 13.77
C CYS A 278 -7.91 -28.65 12.77
N ALA A 279 -7.30 -29.81 12.71
CA ALA A 279 -7.73 -30.90 11.83
C ALA A 279 -9.14 -31.39 12.18
N MET A 280 -9.43 -31.58 13.48
CA MET A 280 -10.77 -31.92 13.97
C MET A 280 -11.81 -30.86 13.62
N MET A 281 -11.46 -29.57 13.79
CA MET A 281 -12.32 -28.43 13.44
C MET A 281 -12.62 -28.41 11.94
N ILE A 282 -11.60 -28.57 11.09
CA ILE A 282 -11.77 -28.63 9.63
C ILE A 282 -12.63 -29.82 9.24
N GLY A 283 -12.37 -31.01 9.81
CA GLY A 283 -13.20 -32.22 9.59
C GLY A 283 -14.64 -32.00 9.98
N PHE A 284 -14.90 -31.36 11.13
CA PHE A 284 -16.24 -31.01 11.58
C PHE A 284 -16.94 -30.05 10.60
N LEU A 285 -16.26 -29.02 10.13
CA LEU A 285 -16.82 -28.08 9.16
C LEU A 285 -17.13 -28.74 7.82
N VAL A 286 -16.26 -29.61 7.33
CA VAL A 286 -16.49 -30.38 6.11
C VAL A 286 -17.72 -31.30 6.30
N TYR A 287 -17.82 -32.00 7.43
CA TYR A 287 -18.99 -32.83 7.76
C TYR A 287 -20.28 -32.00 7.78
N GLN A 288 -20.26 -30.81 8.42
CA GLN A 288 -21.41 -29.92 8.42
C GLN A 288 -21.78 -29.44 7.01
N GLY A 289 -20.75 -29.12 6.19
CA GLY A 289 -20.94 -28.73 4.79
C GLY A 289 -21.63 -29.83 3.96
N LEU A 290 -21.21 -31.08 4.14
CA LEU A 290 -21.84 -32.26 3.50
C LEU A 290 -23.27 -32.47 3.97
N ARG A 291 -23.51 -32.39 5.29
CA ARG A 291 -24.81 -32.61 5.90
C ARG A 291 -25.85 -31.55 5.53
N THR A 292 -25.45 -30.29 5.59
CA THR A 292 -26.34 -29.12 5.35
C THR A 292 -26.39 -28.70 3.90
N ARG A 293 -25.48 -29.20 3.07
CA ARG A 293 -25.22 -28.75 1.68
C ARG A 293 -24.95 -27.23 1.57
N PHE A 294 -24.48 -26.59 2.64
CA PHE A 294 -24.25 -25.18 2.70
C PHE A 294 -22.80 -24.85 2.34
N ARG A 295 -22.59 -24.21 1.20
CA ARG A 295 -21.27 -23.94 0.58
C ARG A 295 -20.31 -23.21 1.50
N ASN A 296 -20.80 -22.33 2.39
CA ASN A 296 -19.95 -21.51 3.23
C ASN A 296 -19.10 -22.33 4.20
N TYR A 297 -19.56 -23.50 4.66
CA TYR A 297 -18.76 -24.39 5.51
C TYR A 297 -17.51 -24.89 4.77
N PHE A 298 -17.62 -25.20 3.47
CA PHE A 298 -16.47 -25.60 2.66
C PHE A 298 -15.49 -24.44 2.45
N LEU A 299 -16.00 -23.23 2.20
CA LEU A 299 -15.16 -22.05 2.04
C LEU A 299 -14.40 -21.73 3.33
N ILE A 300 -15.03 -21.86 4.50
CA ILE A 300 -14.38 -21.66 5.80
C ILE A 300 -13.34 -22.76 6.06
N SER A 301 -13.62 -24.01 5.67
CA SER A 301 -12.63 -25.10 5.76
C SER A 301 -11.42 -24.86 4.90
N ILE A 302 -11.61 -24.36 3.68
CA ILE A 302 -10.51 -23.96 2.77
C ILE A 302 -9.72 -22.78 3.36
N PHE A 303 -10.38 -21.79 3.95
CA PHE A 303 -9.70 -20.70 4.66
C PHE A 303 -8.81 -21.22 5.79
N SER A 304 -9.33 -22.10 6.64
CA SER A 304 -8.58 -22.65 7.78
C SER A 304 -7.39 -23.47 7.33
N LEU A 305 -7.59 -24.37 6.35
CA LEU A 305 -6.52 -25.18 5.77
C LEU A 305 -5.48 -24.30 5.07
N GLY A 306 -5.94 -23.33 4.27
CA GLY A 306 -5.08 -22.38 3.58
C GLY A 306 -4.28 -21.48 4.54
N SER A 307 -4.87 -21.09 5.68
CA SER A 307 -4.19 -20.32 6.73
C SER A 307 -3.02 -21.10 7.34
N ILE A 308 -3.23 -22.39 7.66
CA ILE A 308 -2.18 -23.27 8.19
C ILE A 308 -1.09 -23.51 7.13
N ALA A 309 -1.50 -23.84 5.90
CA ALA A 309 -0.56 -24.05 4.80
C ALA A 309 0.27 -22.79 4.51
N PHE A 310 -0.35 -21.60 4.50
CA PHE A 310 0.34 -20.33 4.32
C PHE A 310 1.36 -20.10 5.44
N PHE A 311 0.99 -20.29 6.69
CA PHE A 311 1.87 -20.07 7.81
C PHE A 311 3.16 -20.92 7.72
N TYR A 312 3.02 -22.22 7.49
CA TYR A 312 4.18 -23.11 7.35
C TYR A 312 4.97 -22.87 6.07
N SER A 313 4.30 -22.49 4.96
CA SER A 313 5.00 -22.14 3.73
C SER A 313 5.74 -20.80 3.84
N ALA A 314 5.19 -19.83 4.57
CA ALA A 314 5.81 -18.53 4.78
C ALA A 314 7.12 -18.63 5.56
N ASP A 315 7.17 -19.47 6.59
CA ASP A 315 8.39 -19.79 7.33
C ASP A 315 9.45 -20.44 6.41
N TYR A 316 9.04 -21.41 5.61
CA TYR A 316 9.93 -22.05 4.64
C TYR A 316 10.47 -21.04 3.60
N VAL A 317 9.61 -20.17 3.06
CA VAL A 317 10.00 -19.16 2.08
C VAL A 317 10.99 -18.16 2.69
N LEU A 318 10.72 -17.67 3.91
CA LEU A 318 11.59 -16.74 4.60
C LEU A 318 12.98 -17.33 4.81
N ASN A 319 13.07 -18.61 5.23
CA ASN A 319 14.32 -19.24 5.64
C ASN A 319 15.12 -19.83 4.47
N HIS A 320 14.47 -20.26 3.36
CA HIS A 320 15.12 -21.05 2.29
C HIS A 320 15.01 -20.42 0.90
N VAL A 321 14.04 -19.53 0.64
CA VAL A 321 13.79 -18.99 -0.71
C VAL A 321 14.19 -17.51 -0.83
N MET A 322 14.00 -16.73 0.23
CA MET A 322 14.31 -15.30 0.20
C MET A 322 15.81 -15.04 0.18
N GLU A 323 16.21 -14.04 -0.60
CA GLU A 323 17.59 -13.58 -0.62
C GLU A 323 18.01 -12.97 0.74
N PRO A 324 19.28 -13.11 1.15
CA PRO A 324 19.73 -12.67 2.47
C PRO A 324 19.40 -11.21 2.79
N HIS A 325 19.53 -10.31 1.81
CA HIS A 325 19.22 -8.89 2.00
C HIS A 325 17.72 -8.61 2.22
N GLN A 326 16.82 -9.43 1.66
CA GLN A 326 15.37 -9.31 1.87
C GLN A 326 14.97 -9.82 3.25
N ARG A 327 15.58 -10.94 3.67
CA ARG A 327 15.38 -11.52 4.99
C ARG A 327 15.83 -10.57 6.11
N VAL A 328 17.02 -9.95 5.96
CA VAL A 328 17.52 -8.96 6.94
C VAL A 328 16.53 -7.80 7.11
N ARG A 329 15.97 -7.27 6.03
CA ARG A 329 14.96 -6.19 6.11
C ARG A 329 13.71 -6.58 6.90
N ILE A 330 13.27 -7.83 6.76
CA ILE A 330 12.11 -8.34 7.52
C ILE A 330 12.49 -8.53 8.99
N ASN A 331 13.65 -9.09 9.28
CA ASN A 331 14.13 -9.32 10.63
C ASN A 331 14.30 -7.99 11.39
N VAL A 332 14.89 -6.99 10.74
CA VAL A 332 15.03 -5.64 11.32
C VAL A 332 13.67 -5.02 11.62
N LEU A 333 12.71 -5.10 10.68
CA LEU A 333 11.36 -4.60 10.90
C LEU A 333 10.68 -5.26 12.11
N LEU A 334 10.89 -6.57 12.28
CA LEU A 334 10.27 -7.31 13.38
C LEU A 334 11.04 -7.16 14.71
N GLY A 335 12.19 -6.46 14.70
CA GLY A 335 13.06 -6.28 15.86
C GLY A 335 13.77 -7.56 16.27
N LEU A 336 14.05 -8.45 15.31
CA LEU A 336 14.78 -9.70 15.52
C LEU A 336 16.29 -9.54 15.31
N ASP A 337 16.69 -8.59 14.47
CA ASP A 337 18.09 -8.23 14.20
C ASP A 337 18.25 -6.72 14.42
N GLU A 338 19.27 -6.32 15.16
CA GLU A 338 19.73 -4.94 15.28
C GLU A 338 20.84 -4.68 14.26
N ASP A 339 20.51 -4.77 12.95
CA ASP A 339 21.48 -4.42 11.90
C ASP A 339 21.59 -2.89 11.78
N LEU A 340 22.26 -2.29 12.76
CA LEU A 340 22.52 -0.85 12.83
C LEU A 340 23.49 -0.34 11.77
N ALA A 341 24.15 -1.24 11.03
CA ALA A 341 25.11 -0.87 9.97
C ALA A 341 24.58 -1.13 8.55
N GLY A 342 23.49 -1.90 8.40
CA GLY A 342 22.93 -2.31 7.12
C GLY A 342 21.47 -1.86 6.91
N ALA A 343 20.56 -2.82 6.75
CA ALA A 343 19.18 -2.55 6.40
C ALA A 343 18.39 -1.74 7.46
N GLY A 344 18.75 -1.86 8.74
CA GLY A 344 18.17 -1.09 9.86
C GLY A 344 18.73 0.31 10.01
N TYR A 345 19.90 0.58 9.43
CA TYR A 345 20.56 1.87 9.56
C TYR A 345 19.68 3.05 9.14
N ASN A 346 19.03 2.95 7.98
CA ASN A 346 18.20 4.02 7.44
C ASN A 346 17.02 4.36 8.36
N VAL A 347 16.37 3.34 8.91
CA VAL A 347 15.23 3.50 9.83
C VAL A 347 15.71 4.11 11.15
N HIS A 348 16.76 3.56 11.74
CA HIS A 348 17.31 4.04 13.00
C HIS A 348 17.78 5.50 12.89
N GLN A 349 18.48 5.86 11.81
CA GLN A 349 18.88 7.26 11.58
C GLN A 349 17.69 8.19 11.34
N SER A 350 16.64 7.71 10.68
CA SER A 350 15.41 8.51 10.48
C SER A 350 14.66 8.75 11.80
N GLU A 351 14.60 7.75 12.68
CA GLU A 351 14.01 7.89 14.03
C GLU A 351 14.80 8.87 14.89
N ILE A 352 16.15 8.83 14.85
CA ILE A 352 17.01 9.79 15.52
C ILE A 352 16.76 11.21 14.99
N ALA A 353 16.67 11.36 13.66
CA ALA A 353 16.41 12.65 13.03
C ALA A 353 15.08 13.24 13.51
N ILE A 354 13.98 12.48 13.41
CA ILE A 354 12.64 12.89 13.87
C ILE A 354 12.64 13.21 15.36
N GLY A 355 13.20 12.33 16.20
CA GLY A 355 13.26 12.51 17.64
C GLY A 355 14.04 13.77 18.05
N SER A 356 15.06 14.14 17.28
CA SER A 356 15.89 15.33 17.52
C SER A 356 15.18 16.65 17.25
N GLY A 357 14.07 16.65 16.47
CA GLY A 357 13.30 17.85 16.13
C GLY A 357 12.37 18.33 17.24
N GLY A 358 11.97 17.46 18.19
CA GLY A 358 11.07 17.83 19.28
C GLY A 358 9.72 18.40 18.79
N LEU A 359 9.17 19.37 19.52
CA LEU A 359 7.85 19.94 19.19
C LEU A 359 7.88 20.92 18.03
N GLN A 360 8.86 21.81 17.99
CA GLN A 360 8.91 22.94 17.04
C GLN A 360 9.93 22.75 15.91
N GLY A 361 10.72 21.69 15.95
CA GLY A 361 11.81 21.46 15.01
C GLY A 361 13.05 22.29 15.33
N LYS A 362 14.13 22.03 14.58
CA LYS A 362 15.38 22.78 14.63
C LYS A 362 15.35 24.07 13.79
N GLY A 363 14.29 24.22 12.98
CA GLY A 363 14.13 25.30 12.01
C GLY A 363 14.66 24.94 10.62
N PHE A 364 14.14 25.61 9.60
CA PHE A 364 14.48 25.42 8.21
C PHE A 364 16.00 25.55 7.98
N LEU A 365 16.58 24.60 7.27
CA LEU A 365 18.01 24.47 7.02
C LEU A 365 18.88 24.33 8.29
N ASN A 366 18.32 23.92 9.42
CA ASN A 366 19.07 23.72 10.67
C ASN A 366 19.08 22.27 11.15
N GLY A 367 18.58 21.33 10.34
CA GLY A 367 18.66 19.89 10.61
C GLY A 367 20.13 19.43 10.66
N THR A 368 20.54 18.77 11.73
CA THR A 368 21.91 18.26 11.86
C THR A 368 22.09 16.90 11.22
N GLN A 369 21.14 15.99 11.43
CA GLN A 369 21.16 14.63 10.86
C GLN A 369 20.99 14.65 9.34
N THR A 370 20.03 15.47 8.87
CA THR A 370 19.75 15.62 7.45
C THR A 370 20.90 16.29 6.69
N LYS A 371 21.53 17.33 7.24
CA LYS A 371 22.68 18.00 6.61
C LYS A 371 23.94 17.16 6.54
N LEU A 372 24.20 16.33 7.55
CA LEU A 372 25.33 15.42 7.57
C LEU A 372 25.07 14.15 6.73
N LYS A 373 23.87 14.05 6.11
CA LYS A 373 23.47 12.94 5.24
C LYS A 373 23.58 11.57 5.92
N PHE A 374 23.29 11.52 7.23
CA PHE A 374 23.27 10.26 7.95
C PHE A 374 22.09 9.37 7.51
N VAL A 375 21.01 9.95 7.00
CA VAL A 375 19.88 9.20 6.43
C VAL A 375 20.08 9.06 4.92
N PRO A 376 20.36 7.88 4.38
CA PRO A 376 20.44 7.66 2.94
C PRO A 376 19.08 7.92 2.27
N GLU A 377 19.11 8.45 1.02
CA GLU A 377 17.90 8.74 0.21
C GLU A 377 16.88 9.62 0.96
N GLN A 378 17.36 10.55 1.78
CA GLN A 378 16.51 11.42 2.59
C GLN A 378 15.64 12.39 1.78
N ASP A 379 16.00 12.72 0.55
CA ASP A 379 15.24 13.61 -0.33
C ASP A 379 14.20 12.89 -1.19
N THR A 380 14.26 11.57 -1.25
CA THR A 380 13.31 10.71 -1.99
C THR A 380 12.43 9.93 -1.03
N ASP A 381 12.89 8.79 -0.57
CA ASP A 381 12.08 7.83 0.17
C ASP A 381 11.90 8.19 1.65
N PHE A 382 12.90 8.85 2.25
CA PHE A 382 12.91 9.25 3.66
C PHE A 382 12.64 10.75 3.89
N ILE A 383 12.00 11.44 2.93
CA ILE A 383 11.79 12.90 3.01
C ILE A 383 11.05 13.35 4.29
N PHE A 384 10.17 12.51 4.81
CA PHE A 384 9.40 12.81 6.03
C PHE A 384 10.29 12.94 7.26
N CYS A 385 11.49 12.33 7.30
CA CYS A 385 12.43 12.53 8.40
C CYS A 385 12.99 13.95 8.45
N THR A 386 13.17 14.58 7.27
CA THR A 386 13.60 16.01 7.18
C THR A 386 12.52 16.93 7.78
N VAL A 387 11.24 16.66 7.47
CA VAL A 387 10.12 17.38 8.10
C VAL A 387 10.14 17.21 9.62
N GLY A 388 10.36 15.99 10.10
CA GLY A 388 10.42 15.70 11.53
C GLY A 388 11.57 16.41 12.24
N GLU A 389 12.74 16.53 11.60
CA GLU A 389 13.91 17.20 12.16
C GLU A 389 13.79 18.73 12.12
N GLU A 390 13.43 19.28 10.95
CA GLU A 390 13.44 20.75 10.73
C GLU A 390 12.19 21.43 11.28
N GLU A 391 11.01 20.84 11.08
CA GLU A 391 9.71 21.42 11.44
C GLU A 391 9.12 20.78 12.72
N GLY A 392 9.70 19.71 13.22
CA GLY A 392 9.31 19.02 14.45
C GLY A 392 7.96 18.33 14.37
N PHE A 393 7.38 18.07 15.53
CA PHE A 393 6.06 17.43 15.65
C PHE A 393 4.95 18.25 15.00
N LEU A 394 4.96 19.57 15.17
CA LEU A 394 3.91 20.45 14.62
C LEU A 394 3.93 20.45 13.09
N GLY A 395 5.11 20.52 12.47
CA GLY A 395 5.24 20.42 11.01
C GLY A 395 4.83 19.05 10.48
N SER A 396 5.30 17.98 11.12
CA SER A 396 4.92 16.61 10.78
C SER A 396 3.41 16.39 10.88
N ALA A 397 2.78 16.83 11.96
CA ALA A 397 1.33 16.77 12.13
C ALA A 397 0.59 17.60 11.06
N GLY A 398 1.09 18.79 10.73
CA GLY A 398 0.55 19.64 9.66
C GLY A 398 0.55 18.95 8.30
N VAL A 399 1.67 18.31 7.93
CA VAL A 399 1.77 17.53 6.67
C VAL A 399 0.79 16.36 6.67
N LEU A 400 0.71 15.58 7.77
CA LEU A 400 -0.24 14.47 7.88
C LEU A 400 -1.70 14.94 7.79
N LEU A 401 -2.03 16.10 8.39
CA LEU A 401 -3.36 16.69 8.29
C LEU A 401 -3.68 17.16 6.87
N LEU A 402 -2.71 17.68 6.12
CA LEU A 402 -2.90 18.01 4.69
C LEU A 402 -3.18 16.76 3.86
N PHE A 403 -2.45 15.68 4.08
CA PHE A 403 -2.74 14.40 3.41
C PHE A 403 -4.10 13.83 3.83
N LEU A 404 -4.45 13.89 5.10
CA LEU A 404 -5.77 13.47 5.57
C LEU A 404 -6.88 14.29 4.90
N ALA A 405 -6.71 15.61 4.81
CA ALA A 405 -7.64 16.49 4.13
C ALA A 405 -7.77 16.11 2.62
N LEU A 406 -6.64 15.81 1.95
CA LEU A 406 -6.64 15.34 0.55
C LEU A 406 -7.44 14.03 0.42
N ILE A 407 -7.17 13.03 1.26
CA ILE A 407 -7.84 11.71 1.22
C ILE A 407 -9.34 11.85 1.47
N LEU A 408 -9.74 12.62 2.51
CA LEU A 408 -11.15 12.86 2.81
C LEU A 408 -11.84 13.63 1.68
N ARG A 409 -11.14 14.58 1.05
CA ARG A 409 -11.67 15.31 -0.09
C ARG A 409 -11.85 14.41 -1.30
N LEU A 410 -10.85 13.58 -1.63
CA LEU A 410 -10.95 12.60 -2.73
C LEU A 410 -12.09 11.61 -2.51
N MET A 411 -12.29 11.15 -1.27
CA MET A 411 -13.43 10.30 -0.91
C MET A 411 -14.76 11.01 -1.19
N HIS A 412 -14.90 12.26 -0.74
CA HIS A 412 -16.10 13.05 -1.01
C HIS A 412 -16.34 13.27 -2.52
N LEU A 413 -15.28 13.57 -3.28
CA LEU A 413 -15.36 13.73 -4.72
C LEU A 413 -15.76 12.42 -5.43
N ALA A 414 -15.26 11.26 -4.97
CA ALA A 414 -15.59 9.96 -5.52
C ALA A 414 -17.06 9.57 -5.24
N GLU A 415 -17.55 9.81 -4.02
CA GLU A 415 -18.95 9.51 -3.67
C GLU A 415 -19.96 10.35 -4.43
N ARG A 416 -19.64 11.60 -4.78
CA ARG A 416 -20.56 12.47 -5.51
C ARG A 416 -20.63 12.18 -7.02
N GLN A 417 -19.81 11.24 -7.55
CA GLN A 417 -19.81 10.92 -8.98
C GLN A 417 -21.09 10.23 -9.41
N PRO A 418 -21.80 10.75 -10.42
CA PRO A 418 -23.04 10.14 -10.92
C PRO A 418 -22.78 8.86 -11.72
N TYR A 419 -21.62 8.75 -12.34
CA TYR A 419 -21.24 7.63 -13.19
C TYR A 419 -20.24 6.68 -12.49
N LYS A 420 -20.43 5.37 -12.67
CA LYS A 420 -19.56 4.34 -12.10
C LYS A 420 -18.09 4.54 -12.47
N PHE A 421 -17.80 4.93 -13.72
CA PHE A 421 -16.44 5.15 -14.19
C PHE A 421 -15.68 6.17 -13.32
N GLY A 422 -16.25 7.35 -13.11
CA GLY A 422 -15.64 8.41 -12.31
C GLY A 422 -15.49 8.01 -10.83
N ARG A 423 -16.51 7.31 -10.28
CA ARG A 423 -16.47 6.84 -8.90
C ARG A 423 -15.34 5.81 -8.70
N ILE A 424 -15.25 4.80 -9.55
CA ILE A 424 -14.24 3.75 -9.45
C ILE A 424 -12.84 4.34 -9.63
N TYR A 425 -12.67 5.22 -10.64
CA TYR A 425 -11.41 5.90 -10.85
C TYR A 425 -11.00 6.73 -9.62
N GLY A 426 -11.92 7.49 -9.04
CA GLY A 426 -11.68 8.27 -7.83
C GLY A 426 -11.24 7.42 -6.64
N TYR A 427 -11.84 6.24 -6.45
CA TYR A 427 -11.40 5.29 -5.42
C TYR A 427 -10.05 4.65 -5.73
N CYS A 428 -9.70 4.45 -7.00
CA CYS A 428 -8.35 4.05 -7.39
C CYS A 428 -7.32 5.10 -6.98
N VAL A 429 -7.58 6.37 -7.30
CA VAL A 429 -6.72 7.51 -6.92
C VAL A 429 -6.53 7.57 -5.40
N LEU A 430 -7.64 7.55 -4.66
CA LEU A 430 -7.64 7.55 -3.20
C LEU A 430 -6.81 6.39 -2.63
N SER A 431 -7.02 5.19 -3.13
CA SER A 431 -6.32 3.98 -2.66
C SER A 431 -4.81 4.07 -2.87
N VAL A 432 -4.36 4.58 -4.03
CA VAL A 432 -2.94 4.78 -4.33
C VAL A 432 -2.33 5.81 -3.38
N PHE A 433 -2.97 6.97 -3.18
CA PHE A 433 -2.45 8.00 -2.27
C PHE A 433 -2.41 7.53 -0.82
N LEU A 434 -3.46 6.86 -0.36
CA LEU A 434 -3.52 6.30 0.99
C LEU A 434 -2.38 5.28 1.22
N PHE A 435 -2.14 4.41 0.25
CA PHE A 435 -1.10 3.39 0.35
C PHE A 435 0.30 4.02 0.40
N HIS A 436 0.58 4.99 -0.50
CA HIS A 436 1.85 5.70 -0.51
C HIS A 436 2.10 6.44 0.81
N LEU A 437 1.09 7.16 1.33
CA LEU A 437 1.19 7.84 2.60
C LEU A 437 1.50 6.86 3.74
N PHE A 438 0.70 5.78 3.85
CA PHE A 438 0.83 4.81 4.93
C PHE A 438 2.19 4.12 4.92
N ILE A 439 2.64 3.66 3.76
CA ILE A 439 3.91 2.94 3.66
C ILE A 439 5.09 3.91 3.82
N ASN A 440 5.09 5.08 3.18
CA ASN A 440 6.22 6.02 3.27
C ASN A 440 6.42 6.53 4.70
N VAL A 441 5.36 7.02 5.34
CA VAL A 441 5.44 7.49 6.75
C VAL A 441 5.72 6.32 7.68
N GLY A 442 5.08 5.17 7.47
CA GLY A 442 5.30 3.97 8.27
C GLY A 442 6.75 3.46 8.21
N MET A 443 7.39 3.51 7.03
CA MET A 443 8.77 3.10 6.84
C MET A 443 9.75 4.04 7.57
N VAL A 444 9.49 5.33 7.55
CA VAL A 444 10.32 6.35 8.24
C VAL A 444 10.19 6.23 9.77
N LEU A 445 9.04 5.79 10.26
CA LEU A 445 8.76 5.54 11.69
C LEU A 445 9.04 4.08 12.14
N GLY A 446 9.66 3.25 11.30
CA GLY A 446 9.94 1.86 11.64
C GLY A 446 8.71 0.95 11.77
N LEU A 447 7.52 1.38 11.31
CA LEU A 447 6.27 0.61 11.39
C LEU A 447 6.04 -0.31 10.20
N THR A 448 6.70 -0.05 9.08
CA THR A 448 6.63 -0.85 7.84
C THR A 448 8.03 -1.09 7.28
N PRO A 449 8.25 -2.17 6.51
CA PRO A 449 9.56 -2.44 5.93
C PRO A 449 9.99 -1.33 4.97
N VAL A 450 11.30 -1.14 4.83
CA VAL A 450 11.87 -0.19 3.87
C VAL A 450 11.67 -0.73 2.46
N ILE A 451 10.71 -0.15 1.74
CA ILE A 451 10.29 -0.58 0.41
C ILE A 451 10.80 0.37 -0.67
N GLY A 452 11.06 1.65 -0.31
CA GLY A 452 11.54 2.66 -1.24
C GLY A 452 10.45 3.16 -2.17
N ILE A 453 9.37 3.73 -1.62
CA ILE A 453 8.31 4.40 -2.38
C ILE A 453 8.19 5.87 -1.96
N PRO A 454 8.03 6.80 -2.93
CA PRO A 454 7.99 8.23 -2.63
C PRO A 454 6.68 8.65 -1.95
N LEU A 455 6.77 9.73 -1.17
CA LEU A 455 5.60 10.43 -0.64
C LEU A 455 5.00 11.31 -1.75
N PRO A 456 3.70 11.17 -2.09
CA PRO A 456 3.07 11.89 -3.20
C PRO A 456 3.22 13.42 -3.08
N PHE A 457 3.64 14.08 -4.16
CA PHE A 457 3.84 15.54 -4.27
C PHE A 457 4.95 16.12 -3.37
N PHE A 458 5.53 15.31 -2.49
CA PHE A 458 6.45 15.75 -1.46
C PHE A 458 7.89 15.35 -1.76
N SER A 459 8.12 14.08 -2.12
CA SER A 459 9.44 13.53 -2.42
C SER A 459 10.04 14.13 -3.70
N TYR A 460 11.37 14.21 -3.74
CA TYR A 460 12.09 14.56 -4.95
C TYR A 460 11.90 13.49 -6.04
N GLY A 461 11.53 13.93 -7.25
CA GLY A 461 11.48 13.06 -8.42
C GLY A 461 10.51 13.51 -9.50
N GLY A 462 10.99 13.64 -10.74
CA GLY A 462 10.16 14.08 -11.87
C GLY A 462 9.08 13.08 -12.26
N SER A 463 9.44 11.79 -12.43
CA SER A 463 8.50 10.76 -12.88
C SER A 463 7.38 10.50 -11.87
N SER A 464 7.70 10.45 -10.57
CA SER A 464 6.71 10.26 -9.51
C SER A 464 5.77 11.45 -9.42
N LEU A 465 6.31 12.68 -9.48
CA LEU A 465 5.51 13.90 -9.43
C LEU A 465 4.56 13.99 -10.63
N TRP A 466 5.03 13.68 -11.83
CA TRP A 466 4.18 13.61 -13.02
C TRP A 466 3.11 12.52 -12.88
N GLY A 467 3.48 11.31 -12.45
CA GLY A 467 2.56 10.20 -12.27
C GLY A 467 1.42 10.54 -11.31
N PHE A 468 1.73 11.12 -10.14
CA PHE A 468 0.71 11.54 -9.17
C PHE A 468 -0.12 12.72 -9.66
N THR A 469 0.49 13.66 -10.38
CA THR A 469 -0.23 14.79 -10.97
C THR A 469 -1.22 14.31 -12.04
N ILE A 470 -0.79 13.43 -12.94
CA ILE A 470 -1.69 12.83 -13.96
C ILE A 470 -2.86 12.11 -13.26
N LEU A 471 -2.56 11.27 -12.28
CA LEU A 471 -3.55 10.50 -11.54
C LEU A 471 -4.62 11.41 -10.91
N LEU A 472 -4.19 12.50 -10.26
CA LEU A 472 -5.08 13.46 -9.60
C LEU A 472 -5.86 14.31 -10.60
N PHE A 473 -5.19 14.89 -11.60
CA PHE A 473 -5.82 15.85 -12.52
C PHE A 473 -6.79 15.18 -13.50
N ILE A 474 -6.57 13.94 -13.89
CA ILE A 474 -7.59 13.15 -14.62
C ILE A 474 -8.85 13.02 -13.76
N PHE A 475 -8.71 12.74 -12.47
CA PHE A 475 -9.88 12.67 -11.58
C PHE A 475 -10.59 14.00 -11.44
N LEU A 476 -9.85 15.10 -11.27
CA LEU A 476 -10.43 16.46 -11.21
C LEU A 476 -11.16 16.82 -12.52
N ARG A 477 -10.64 16.39 -13.67
CA ARG A 477 -11.28 16.61 -14.96
C ARG A 477 -12.58 15.81 -15.10
N ILE A 478 -12.58 14.55 -14.68
CA ILE A 478 -13.79 13.71 -14.65
C ILE A 478 -14.83 14.31 -13.71
N ASP A 479 -14.41 14.80 -12.55
CA ASP A 479 -15.30 15.44 -11.57
C ASP A 479 -15.90 16.74 -12.11
N ALA A 480 -15.11 17.57 -12.79
CA ALA A 480 -15.61 18.79 -13.43
C ALA A 480 -16.66 18.50 -14.53
N GLY A 481 -16.54 17.35 -15.21
CA GLY A 481 -17.50 16.90 -16.24
C GLY A 481 -18.79 16.27 -15.71
N ARG A 482 -18.94 16.08 -14.38
CA ARG A 482 -20.09 15.36 -13.78
C ARG A 482 -21.47 15.96 -14.09
N ASN A 483 -21.54 17.28 -14.23
CA ASN A 483 -22.78 18.02 -14.47
C ASN A 483 -23.11 18.19 -15.96
N LEU A 484 -22.19 17.77 -16.83
CA LEU A 484 -22.49 17.80 -18.27
C LEU A 484 -23.47 16.68 -18.58
N VAL A 485 -24.66 17.04 -19.04
CA VAL A 485 -25.67 16.07 -19.49
C VAL A 485 -25.04 15.25 -20.62
N ARG A 486 -24.78 13.98 -20.38
CA ARG A 486 -24.39 13.04 -21.43
C ARG A 486 -25.63 12.72 -22.25
N SER A 487 -25.91 13.56 -23.26
CA SER A 487 -26.89 13.29 -24.29
C SER A 487 -26.45 12.16 -25.21
#